data_f8fc2f700bf41a87fe3473bc6897b361
#
_entry.id   f8fc2f700bf41a87fe3473bc6897b361
#
_cell.length_a   1.000
_cell.length_b   1.000
_cell.length_c   1.000
_cell.angle_alpha   90.00
_cell.angle_beta   90.00
_cell.angle_gamma   90.00
#
_symmetry.space_group_name_H-M   'P 1'
#
loop_
_entity.id
_entity.type
_entity.pdbx_description
1 polymer ?
#
loop_
_entity_poly.entity_id
_entity_poly.type
_entity_poly.pdbx_seq_one_letter_code
_entity_poly.pdbx_strand_id
1 'polypeptide(L)'
;MKKMQDTASPGHFVCRRMLILKTFLVILLWSTCLVSGYRGHAQERTTVTVNMTDVTLNEVITELKKQTKYDFFYNSELVKSKGRVSVRARNLDLREVLEQVLTPVGLEYAIQQDLITIRERRVQQEVAKIEMITVSGKVTDKDGNPVVGATVVIHGTTQGVATDVDGKYSLMTRPDDVLTISFIGYKTEVVPVKENKHLNVILSPASEDLEEVTVVAFGQQKKESVVSAITTVRPMDLKSSNSDLTSSFAGKIAGMVGWQTGGLPAALTEDEMNTKFYIRGITSFQTGANVDPLILLDGVESSKLDLARIAPEDIETFSVMKDASATAMYGARGANGVILVTTKKGQEGSVYATARYETVFSMPTKRIDVVDPVDYMKMYNRALLTRDPLATPKYSVERINRTRSGKYPSWVYPANDWYKILFKNYNVNHHAGLNIRGGSKVIQYYASVNYNRDQGMLKTDKLNDFDCNITNNQTAFRVNLTIDLKAGIKLLINSSTTIDKYHGPLTSVNQAYELAFNASPVDFAPLYPGDENYGWPHLRFGTTEANQ
;
A
#
# COMPACT_ATOMS: atom_id res chain seq x y z
N MET A 1 52.30 -26.95 7.45
CA MET A 1 52.62 -26.24 6.20
C MET A 1 51.58 -25.18 5.93
N LYS A 2 52.08 -23.93 5.82
CA LYS A 2 51.51 -22.69 5.30
C LYS A 2 50.12 -22.20 5.79
N LYS A 3 50.22 -21.18 6.66
CA LYS A 3 49.26 -20.14 6.95
C LYS A 3 48.81 -19.42 5.66
N MET A 4 47.53 -19.10 5.57
CA MET A 4 47.11 -17.86 4.95
C MET A 4 46.15 -17.15 5.89
N GLN A 5 46.62 -16.06 6.41
CA GLN A 5 45.84 -15.02 7.08
C GLN A 5 45.18 -14.19 6.00
N ASP A 6 43.88 -14.03 6.07
CA ASP A 6 43.21 -12.90 5.43
C ASP A 6 42.46 -12.10 6.49
N THR A 7 43.07 -10.97 6.78
CA THR A 7 42.54 -9.91 7.63
C THR A 7 41.55 -9.09 6.78
N ALA A 8 40.24 -9.27 6.97
CA ALA A 8 39.23 -8.38 6.42
C ALA A 8 39.02 -7.21 7.40
N SER A 9 39.42 -6.03 7.00
CA SER A 9 39.28 -4.79 7.75
C SER A 9 37.80 -4.29 7.74
N PRO A 10 37.33 -3.62 8.81
CA PRO A 10 35.93 -3.16 8.94
C PRO A 10 35.57 -1.92 8.12
N GLY A 11 36.41 -1.52 7.16
CA GLY A 11 36.22 -0.26 6.39
C GLY A 11 35.21 -0.30 5.24
N HIS A 12 34.79 -1.47 4.76
CA HIS A 12 34.01 -1.55 3.51
C HIS A 12 32.50 -1.30 3.65
N PHE A 13 31.92 -1.42 4.84
CA PHE A 13 30.47 -1.22 5.02
C PHE A 13 30.05 0.25 5.17
N VAL A 14 30.93 1.09 5.70
CA VAL A 14 30.67 2.53 5.86
C VAL A 14 30.78 3.26 4.51
N CYS A 15 31.70 2.81 3.65
CA CYS A 15 31.96 3.43 2.35
C CYS A 15 30.77 3.25 1.36
N ARG A 16 30.06 2.13 1.43
CA ARG A 16 28.92 1.86 0.52
C ARG A 16 27.66 2.67 0.85
N ARG A 17 27.40 2.96 2.14
CA ARG A 17 26.30 3.86 2.56
C ARG A 17 26.61 5.32 2.26
N MET A 18 27.86 5.74 2.38
CA MET A 18 28.29 7.08 2.00
C MET A 18 28.26 7.29 0.47
N LEU A 19 28.49 6.25 -0.32
CA LEU A 19 28.44 6.33 -1.77
C LEU A 19 27.00 6.51 -2.26
N ILE A 20 26.04 5.80 -1.68
CA ILE A 20 24.60 5.93 -2.01
C ILE A 20 24.07 7.31 -1.61
N LEU A 21 24.50 7.84 -0.47
CA LEU A 21 24.11 9.17 -0.02
C LEU A 21 24.71 10.27 -0.92
N LYS A 22 25.95 10.09 -1.37
CA LYS A 22 26.62 11.00 -2.32
C LYS A 22 26.00 10.96 -3.72
N THR A 23 25.59 9.79 -4.20
CA THR A 23 24.89 9.69 -5.49
C THR A 23 23.50 10.32 -5.43
N PHE A 24 22.78 10.17 -4.31
CA PHE A 24 21.49 10.85 -4.12
C PHE A 24 21.64 12.37 -4.05
N LEU A 25 22.69 12.86 -3.38
CA LEU A 25 22.97 14.28 -3.28
C LEU A 25 23.41 14.89 -4.64
N VAL A 26 24.15 14.13 -5.45
CA VAL A 26 24.56 14.53 -6.80
C VAL A 26 23.36 14.57 -7.77
N ILE A 27 22.43 13.62 -7.65
CA ILE A 27 21.20 13.60 -8.44
C ILE A 27 20.27 14.76 -8.04
N LEU A 28 20.21 15.10 -6.75
CA LEU A 28 19.44 16.25 -6.25
C LEU A 28 20.06 17.58 -6.71
N LEU A 29 21.39 17.70 -6.71
CA LEU A 29 22.13 18.87 -7.23
C LEU A 29 22.00 19.00 -8.76
N TRP A 30 21.94 17.89 -9.51
CA TRP A 30 21.68 17.92 -10.94
C TRP A 30 20.25 18.35 -11.27
N SER A 31 19.27 17.95 -10.45
CA SER A 31 17.88 18.37 -10.56
C SER A 31 17.70 19.88 -10.34
N THR A 32 18.47 20.48 -9.44
CA THR A 32 18.41 21.93 -9.19
C THR A 32 19.17 22.74 -10.24
N CYS A 33 20.19 22.18 -10.90
CA CYS A 33 20.88 22.85 -12.01
C CYS A 33 20.06 22.91 -13.31
N LEU A 34 19.09 22.00 -13.49
CA LEU A 34 18.20 22.01 -14.67
C LEU A 34 17.10 23.08 -14.61
N VAL A 35 16.85 23.70 -13.44
CA VAL A 35 15.83 24.76 -13.29
C VAL A 35 16.42 26.19 -13.40
N SER A 36 17.74 26.35 -13.39
CA SER A 36 18.38 27.67 -13.35
C SER A 36 18.99 28.15 -14.67
N GLY A 37 18.59 27.58 -15.80
CA GLY A 37 19.18 27.84 -17.12
C GLY A 37 18.38 28.69 -18.09
N TYR A 38 17.45 29.55 -17.65
CA TYR A 38 16.89 30.56 -18.54
C TYR A 38 17.80 31.79 -18.59
N ARG A 39 18.88 31.70 -19.34
CA ARG A 39 19.58 32.89 -19.82
C ARG A 39 18.78 33.47 -20.98
N GLY A 40 18.21 34.65 -20.77
CA GLY A 40 17.66 35.44 -21.86
C GLY A 40 18.76 35.71 -22.91
N HIS A 41 18.66 35.07 -24.05
CA HIS A 41 19.45 35.43 -25.20
C HIS A 41 18.97 36.81 -25.67
N ALA A 42 19.85 37.81 -25.68
CA ALA A 42 19.66 39.04 -26.44
C ALA A 42 19.47 38.61 -27.91
N GLN A 43 18.28 38.84 -28.45
CA GLN A 43 17.96 38.48 -29.83
C GLN A 43 18.80 39.35 -30.77
N GLU A 44 19.68 38.75 -31.56
CA GLU A 44 20.33 39.41 -32.69
C GLU A 44 19.26 39.94 -33.65
N ARG A 45 19.28 41.23 -33.92
CA ARG A 45 18.41 41.85 -34.92
C ARG A 45 18.90 41.42 -36.31
N THR A 46 18.12 40.59 -36.99
CA THR A 46 18.39 40.18 -38.35
C THR A 46 17.67 41.12 -39.29
N THR A 47 18.40 41.96 -40.00
CA THR A 47 17.84 42.91 -40.99
C THR A 47 17.83 42.31 -42.38
N VAL A 48 16.77 42.59 -43.15
CA VAL A 48 16.59 42.09 -44.51
C VAL A 48 16.23 43.22 -45.47
N THR A 49 16.59 43.04 -46.74
CA THR A 49 16.28 44.01 -47.81
C THR A 49 15.51 43.29 -48.91
N VAL A 50 14.20 43.56 -48.99
CA VAL A 50 13.30 42.94 -49.98
C VAL A 50 12.47 44.01 -50.65
N ASN A 51 12.49 44.04 -51.99
CA ASN A 51 11.68 44.96 -52.79
C ASN A 51 10.99 44.18 -53.91
N MET A 52 9.78 43.72 -53.61
CA MET A 52 8.97 42.86 -54.51
C MET A 52 7.57 43.43 -54.59
N THR A 53 7.02 43.54 -55.81
CA THR A 53 5.67 44.05 -56.05
C THR A 53 4.89 43.02 -56.84
N ASP A 54 3.64 42.74 -56.37
CA ASP A 54 2.70 41.82 -56.99
C ASP A 54 3.25 40.39 -57.17
N VAL A 55 3.82 39.85 -56.10
CA VAL A 55 4.44 38.50 -56.04
C VAL A 55 3.66 37.56 -55.14
N THR A 56 3.85 36.26 -55.30
CA THR A 56 3.22 35.29 -54.41
C THR A 56 3.94 35.31 -53.04
N LEU A 57 3.15 35.02 -51.99
CA LEU A 57 3.69 34.95 -50.64
C LEU A 57 4.87 33.93 -50.51
N ASN A 58 4.79 32.86 -51.31
CA ASN A 58 5.85 31.86 -51.36
C ASN A 58 7.17 32.37 -51.90
N GLU A 59 7.11 33.30 -52.88
CA GLU A 59 8.31 33.96 -53.44
C GLU A 59 8.95 34.87 -52.40
N VAL A 60 8.15 35.61 -51.64
CA VAL A 60 8.66 36.46 -50.56
C VAL A 60 9.33 35.62 -49.47
N ILE A 61 8.67 34.51 -49.02
CA ILE A 61 9.26 33.62 -48.03
C ILE A 61 10.58 33.00 -48.54
N THR A 62 10.62 32.63 -49.82
CA THR A 62 11.84 32.08 -50.43
C THR A 62 12.98 33.09 -50.45
N GLU A 63 12.69 34.38 -50.71
CA GLU A 63 13.69 35.44 -50.70
C GLU A 63 14.16 35.75 -49.27
N LEU A 64 13.25 35.77 -48.28
CA LEU A 64 13.61 35.94 -46.87
C LEU A 64 14.48 34.78 -46.35
N LYS A 65 14.21 33.56 -46.80
CA LYS A 65 15.01 32.38 -46.46
C LYS A 65 16.45 32.48 -46.99
N LYS A 66 16.68 33.08 -48.16
CA LYS A 66 18.01 33.27 -48.70
C LYS A 66 18.85 34.31 -47.92
N GLN A 67 18.18 35.32 -47.34
CA GLN A 67 18.84 36.43 -46.65
C GLN A 67 18.98 36.20 -45.14
N THR A 68 18.39 35.14 -44.61
CA THR A 68 18.37 34.85 -43.16
C THR A 68 18.81 33.44 -42.88
N LYS A 69 19.21 33.18 -41.65
CA LYS A 69 19.55 31.82 -41.18
C LYS A 69 18.31 30.99 -40.72
N TYR A 70 17.12 31.60 -40.83
CA TYR A 70 15.89 30.96 -40.35
C TYR A 70 15.31 30.01 -41.39
N ASP A 71 14.88 28.82 -40.91
CA ASP A 71 14.02 27.92 -41.67
C ASP A 71 12.55 28.29 -41.49
N PHE A 72 11.78 28.18 -42.57
CA PHE A 72 10.37 28.53 -42.58
C PHE A 72 9.52 27.26 -42.68
N PHE A 73 8.63 27.08 -41.72
CA PHE A 73 7.67 25.98 -41.66
C PHE A 73 6.26 26.52 -41.86
N TYR A 74 5.59 26.08 -42.90
CA TYR A 74 4.24 26.52 -43.25
C TYR A 74 3.51 25.49 -44.09
N ASN A 75 2.16 25.51 -44.05
CA ASN A 75 1.35 24.74 -44.97
C ASN A 75 1.40 25.39 -46.37
N SER A 76 1.92 24.68 -47.36
CA SER A 76 2.09 25.20 -48.73
C SER A 76 0.77 25.50 -49.44
N GLU A 77 -0.32 24.76 -49.14
CA GLU A 77 -1.65 25.06 -49.68
C GLU A 77 -2.23 26.33 -49.08
N LEU A 78 -2.07 26.53 -47.78
CA LEU A 78 -2.48 27.74 -47.07
C LEU A 78 -1.80 28.98 -47.64
N VAL A 79 -0.48 28.92 -47.85
CA VAL A 79 0.28 30.05 -48.42
C VAL A 79 -0.03 30.32 -49.87
N LYS A 80 -0.33 29.29 -50.69
CA LYS A 80 -0.77 29.43 -52.08
C LYS A 80 -2.19 30.01 -52.21
N SER A 81 -3.05 29.77 -51.25
CA SER A 81 -4.46 30.25 -51.25
C SER A 81 -4.58 31.75 -50.91
N LYS A 82 -3.55 32.33 -50.30
CA LYS A 82 -3.54 33.75 -49.92
C LYS A 82 -2.94 34.57 -51.08
N GLY A 83 -3.65 35.46 -51.61
CA GLY A 83 -3.39 36.31 -52.79
C GLY A 83 -1.93 36.81 -53.00
N ARG A 84 -1.75 37.75 -53.88
CA ARG A 84 -0.45 38.37 -54.17
C ARG A 84 -0.14 39.48 -53.16
N VAL A 85 1.11 39.64 -52.78
CA VAL A 85 1.55 40.62 -51.79
C VAL A 85 2.65 41.51 -52.39
N SER A 86 2.77 42.73 -51.86
CA SER A 86 3.87 43.63 -52.21
C SER A 86 4.59 44.05 -50.94
N VAL A 87 5.91 43.95 -50.96
CA VAL A 87 6.77 44.28 -49.82
C VAL A 87 7.90 45.19 -50.28
N ARG A 88 8.15 46.26 -49.54
CA ARG A 88 9.27 47.17 -49.74
C ARG A 88 9.97 47.37 -48.40
N ALA A 89 11.04 46.66 -48.19
CA ALA A 89 11.87 46.72 -46.99
C ALA A 89 13.34 47.00 -47.39
N ARG A 90 13.95 47.99 -46.79
CA ARG A 90 15.36 48.28 -46.98
C ARG A 90 16.03 48.34 -45.61
N ASN A 91 16.82 47.33 -45.30
CA ASN A 91 17.49 47.17 -44.01
C ASN A 91 16.54 47.21 -42.79
N LEU A 92 15.36 46.61 -42.94
CA LEU A 92 14.34 46.49 -41.89
C LEU A 92 14.51 45.19 -41.10
N ASP A 93 14.07 45.20 -39.84
CA ASP A 93 14.08 44.00 -39.01
C ASP A 93 13.16 42.92 -39.63
N LEU A 94 13.62 41.67 -39.64
CA LEU A 94 12.89 40.54 -40.20
C LEU A 94 11.44 40.43 -39.65
N ARG A 95 11.25 40.76 -38.37
CA ARG A 95 9.92 40.72 -37.73
C ARG A 95 8.98 41.76 -38.31
N GLU A 96 9.47 42.98 -38.53
CA GLU A 96 8.68 44.05 -39.14
C GLU A 96 8.27 43.69 -40.58
N VAL A 97 9.16 43.03 -41.30
CA VAL A 97 8.87 42.57 -42.68
C VAL A 97 7.84 41.43 -42.64
N LEU A 98 7.96 40.47 -41.71
CA LEU A 98 6.98 39.40 -41.57
C LEU A 98 5.59 39.94 -41.16
N GLU A 99 5.54 40.93 -40.26
CA GLU A 99 4.27 41.59 -39.91
C GLU A 99 3.64 42.30 -41.09
N GLN A 100 4.40 43.05 -41.88
CA GLN A 100 3.90 43.75 -43.06
C GLN A 100 3.36 42.79 -44.12
N VAL A 101 3.93 41.60 -44.26
CA VAL A 101 3.58 40.65 -45.31
C VAL A 101 2.47 39.68 -44.84
N LEU A 102 2.50 39.21 -43.60
CA LEU A 102 1.62 38.17 -43.12
C LEU A 102 0.31 38.70 -42.54
N THR A 103 0.34 39.85 -41.86
CA THR A 103 -0.82 40.42 -41.19
C THR A 103 -1.97 40.76 -42.17
N PRO A 104 -1.70 41.40 -43.33
CA PRO A 104 -2.78 41.75 -44.29
C PRO A 104 -3.47 40.53 -44.90
N VAL A 105 -2.77 39.39 -44.98
CA VAL A 105 -3.32 38.14 -45.54
C VAL A 105 -3.92 37.20 -44.49
N GLY A 106 -4.03 37.68 -43.24
CA GLY A 106 -4.65 36.92 -42.14
C GLY A 106 -3.79 35.78 -41.60
N LEU A 107 -2.47 35.91 -41.74
CA LEU A 107 -1.53 34.94 -41.18
C LEU A 107 -0.75 35.55 -40.01
N GLU A 108 -0.32 34.69 -39.10
CA GLU A 108 0.58 35.04 -37.99
C GLU A 108 1.81 34.14 -37.99
N TYR A 109 2.88 34.59 -37.35
CA TYR A 109 4.12 33.83 -37.26
C TYR A 109 4.58 33.68 -35.80
N ALA A 110 5.36 32.64 -35.55
CA ALA A 110 6.07 32.41 -34.30
C ALA A 110 7.53 32.04 -34.61
N ILE A 111 8.46 32.70 -33.92
CA ILE A 111 9.90 32.41 -34.06
C ILE A 111 10.36 31.61 -32.84
N GLN A 112 10.88 30.40 -33.08
CA GLN A 112 11.46 29.54 -32.05
C GLN A 112 12.86 29.12 -32.50
N GLN A 113 13.87 29.62 -31.82
CA GLN A 113 15.28 29.42 -32.20
C GLN A 113 15.52 29.83 -33.67
N ASP A 114 15.88 28.90 -34.54
CA ASP A 114 16.15 29.14 -35.95
C ASP A 114 14.98 28.77 -36.88
N LEU A 115 13.76 28.54 -36.33
CA LEU A 115 12.57 28.14 -37.07
C LEU A 115 11.47 29.20 -36.98
N ILE A 116 10.93 29.60 -38.11
CA ILE A 116 9.76 30.49 -38.24
C ILE A 116 8.57 29.68 -38.70
N THR A 117 7.57 29.57 -37.85
CA THR A 117 6.31 28.87 -38.16
C THR A 117 5.24 29.87 -38.55
N ILE A 118 4.60 29.68 -39.72
CA ILE A 118 3.51 30.53 -40.22
C ILE A 118 2.20 29.76 -40.17
N ARG A 119 1.17 30.35 -39.56
CA ARG A 119 -0.16 29.76 -39.40
C ARG A 119 -1.26 30.80 -39.62
N GLU A 120 -2.49 30.33 -39.76
CA GLU A 120 -3.65 31.22 -39.91
C GLU A 120 -3.91 31.95 -38.58
N ARG A 121 -4.14 33.26 -38.66
CA ARG A 121 -4.48 34.08 -37.49
C ARG A 121 -5.85 33.69 -37.00
N ARG A 122 -5.94 33.08 -35.79
CA ARG A 122 -7.23 32.90 -35.11
C ARG A 122 -7.73 34.28 -34.73
N VAL A 123 -8.80 34.70 -35.37
CA VAL A 123 -9.59 35.86 -34.92
C VAL A 123 -10.09 35.47 -33.53
N GLN A 124 -9.47 36.02 -32.50
CA GLN A 124 -10.09 36.01 -31.19
C GLN A 124 -11.39 36.80 -31.35
N GLN A 125 -12.53 36.09 -31.35
CA GLN A 125 -13.80 36.74 -31.07
C GLN A 125 -13.58 37.56 -29.79
N GLU A 126 -13.92 38.81 -29.84
CA GLU A 126 -13.93 39.74 -28.73
C GLU A 126 -14.56 39.04 -27.53
N VAL A 127 -13.75 38.67 -26.56
CA VAL A 127 -14.22 38.07 -25.31
C VAL A 127 -14.99 39.16 -24.62
N ALA A 128 -16.30 39.08 -24.69
CA ALA A 128 -17.18 39.86 -23.84
C ALA A 128 -16.59 39.74 -22.42
N LYS A 129 -16.40 40.87 -21.75
CA LYS A 129 -15.89 40.97 -20.37
C LYS A 129 -16.75 40.07 -19.50
N ILE A 130 -16.33 38.81 -19.35
CA ILE A 130 -17.05 37.83 -18.52
C ILE A 130 -16.75 38.23 -17.09
N GLU A 131 -17.75 38.75 -16.41
CA GLU A 131 -17.65 39.07 -14.98
C GLU A 131 -17.50 37.76 -14.21
N MET A 132 -16.34 37.58 -13.61
CA MET A 132 -16.09 36.49 -12.66
C MET A 132 -16.95 36.74 -11.42
N ILE A 133 -17.70 35.76 -11.03
CA ILE A 133 -18.50 35.79 -9.77
C ILE A 133 -17.85 34.91 -8.73
N THR A 134 -17.94 35.30 -7.49
CA THR A 134 -17.54 34.45 -6.36
C THR A 134 -18.76 33.64 -5.93
N VAL A 135 -18.65 32.33 -6.09
CA VAL A 135 -19.65 31.37 -5.62
C VAL A 135 -19.18 30.80 -4.30
N SER A 136 -20.02 30.86 -3.30
CA SER A 136 -19.80 30.27 -1.97
C SER A 136 -20.93 29.33 -1.61
N GLY A 137 -20.69 28.39 -0.73
CA GLY A 137 -21.74 27.47 -0.29
C GLY A 137 -21.24 26.52 0.78
N LYS A 138 -22.12 25.61 1.16
CA LYS A 138 -21.82 24.56 2.12
C LYS A 138 -22.08 23.19 1.51
N VAL A 139 -21.16 22.27 1.71
CA VAL A 139 -21.30 20.86 1.33
C VAL A 139 -21.63 20.06 2.58
N THR A 140 -22.78 19.37 2.56
CA THR A 140 -23.25 18.52 3.67
C THR A 140 -23.56 17.12 3.18
N ASP A 141 -23.66 16.18 4.10
CA ASP A 141 -24.24 14.86 3.85
C ASP A 141 -25.79 14.91 3.98
N LYS A 142 -26.45 13.76 3.78
CA LYS A 142 -27.92 13.63 3.92
C LYS A 142 -28.42 13.90 5.34
N ASP A 143 -27.57 13.72 6.34
CA ASP A 143 -27.88 13.91 7.76
C ASP A 143 -27.61 15.35 8.21
N GLY A 144 -27.13 16.22 7.29
CA GLY A 144 -26.85 17.62 7.54
C GLY A 144 -25.46 17.91 8.11
N ASN A 145 -24.60 16.87 8.28
CA ASN A 145 -23.23 17.05 8.77
C ASN A 145 -22.34 17.68 7.69
N PRO A 146 -21.41 18.57 8.04
CA PRO A 146 -20.49 19.17 7.09
C PRO A 146 -19.51 18.12 6.52
N VAL A 147 -19.33 18.09 5.20
CA VAL A 147 -18.32 17.26 4.54
C VAL A 147 -17.04 18.06 4.44
N VAL A 148 -16.08 17.76 5.31
CA VAL A 148 -14.78 18.44 5.39
C VAL A 148 -13.81 17.90 4.36
N GLY A 149 -13.14 18.78 3.60
CA GLY A 149 -12.16 18.37 2.59
C GLY A 149 -12.78 17.88 1.26
N ALA A 150 -14.09 18.11 1.04
CA ALA A 150 -14.70 17.85 -0.25
C ALA A 150 -14.09 18.75 -1.32
N THR A 151 -13.77 18.16 -2.47
CA THR A 151 -13.15 18.87 -3.59
C THR A 151 -14.25 19.49 -4.46
N VAL A 152 -14.19 20.81 -4.64
CA VAL A 152 -15.08 21.60 -5.51
C VAL A 152 -14.25 22.15 -6.65
N VAL A 153 -14.47 21.66 -7.89
CA VAL A 153 -13.66 21.98 -9.07
C VAL A 153 -14.57 22.47 -10.20
N ILE A 154 -14.11 23.43 -10.98
CA ILE A 154 -14.78 23.84 -12.22
C ILE A 154 -14.65 22.69 -13.24
N HIS A 155 -15.77 22.17 -13.72
CA HIS A 155 -15.83 21.01 -14.62
C HIS A 155 -14.90 21.18 -15.83
N GLY A 156 -14.07 20.16 -16.10
CA GLY A 156 -13.11 20.20 -17.22
C GLY A 156 -11.85 21.02 -16.98
N THR A 157 -11.63 21.54 -15.76
CA THR A 157 -10.42 22.30 -15.39
C THR A 157 -9.75 21.71 -14.15
N THR A 158 -8.57 22.21 -13.81
CA THR A 158 -7.86 21.90 -12.55
C THR A 158 -8.07 22.96 -11.47
N GLN A 159 -8.92 23.98 -11.73
CA GLN A 159 -9.20 25.05 -10.78
C GLN A 159 -10.28 24.62 -9.80
N GLY A 160 -9.96 24.62 -8.51
CA GLY A 160 -10.88 24.21 -7.46
C GLY A 160 -10.38 24.54 -6.07
N VAL A 161 -11.23 24.28 -5.08
CA VAL A 161 -10.96 24.46 -3.64
C VAL A 161 -11.47 23.25 -2.87
N ALA A 162 -10.93 23.04 -1.68
CA ALA A 162 -11.46 22.06 -0.73
C ALA A 162 -12.36 22.77 0.30
N THR A 163 -13.39 22.07 0.80
CA THR A 163 -14.25 22.58 1.87
C THR A 163 -13.51 22.62 3.21
N ASP A 164 -13.81 23.63 4.01
CA ASP A 164 -13.26 23.84 5.36
C ASP A 164 -13.91 22.91 6.42
N VAL A 165 -13.54 23.11 7.68
CA VAL A 165 -14.06 22.33 8.84
C VAL A 165 -15.57 22.45 9.05
N ASP A 166 -16.19 23.52 8.54
CA ASP A 166 -17.64 23.73 8.57
C ASP A 166 -18.32 23.21 7.28
N GLY A 167 -17.55 22.64 6.35
CA GLY A 167 -18.03 22.22 5.03
C GLY A 167 -18.23 23.38 4.04
N LYS A 168 -17.72 24.58 4.33
CA LYS A 168 -17.90 25.77 3.48
C LYS A 168 -16.81 25.84 2.42
N TYR A 169 -17.17 26.40 1.24
CA TYR A 169 -16.25 26.69 0.17
C TYR A 169 -16.51 28.05 -0.45
N SER A 170 -15.51 28.61 -1.12
CA SER A 170 -15.62 29.83 -1.90
C SER A 170 -14.69 29.73 -3.10
N LEU A 171 -15.23 29.88 -4.31
CA LEU A 171 -14.51 29.72 -5.57
C LEU A 171 -14.92 30.83 -6.55
N MET A 172 -13.93 31.40 -7.25
CA MET A 172 -14.18 32.34 -8.34
C MET A 172 -14.41 31.56 -9.65
N THR A 173 -15.54 31.79 -10.30
CA THR A 173 -15.99 31.07 -11.48
C THR A 173 -16.85 31.96 -12.38
N ARG A 174 -17.22 31.47 -13.55
CA ARG A 174 -18.13 32.17 -14.48
C ARG A 174 -19.57 31.73 -14.23
N PRO A 175 -20.55 32.57 -14.55
CA PRO A 175 -21.96 32.20 -14.45
C PRO A 175 -22.35 30.95 -15.25
N ASP A 176 -21.65 30.71 -16.38
CA ASP A 176 -21.94 29.57 -17.27
C ASP A 176 -21.14 28.29 -16.87
N ASP A 177 -20.27 28.36 -15.87
CA ASP A 177 -19.49 27.21 -15.43
C ASP A 177 -20.35 26.20 -14.67
N VAL A 178 -19.86 24.97 -14.62
CA VAL A 178 -20.46 23.86 -13.90
C VAL A 178 -19.46 23.43 -12.83
N LEU A 179 -19.90 23.27 -11.60
CA LEU A 179 -19.05 22.77 -10.51
C LEU A 179 -19.19 21.26 -10.38
N THR A 180 -18.07 20.58 -10.24
CA THR A 180 -18.00 19.16 -9.88
C THR A 180 -17.56 19.07 -8.42
N ILE A 181 -18.42 18.52 -7.58
CA ILE A 181 -18.18 18.34 -6.15
C ILE A 181 -18.00 16.85 -5.87
N SER A 182 -16.86 16.49 -5.31
CA SER A 182 -16.51 15.10 -5.02
C SER A 182 -15.85 14.95 -3.66
N PHE A 183 -16.12 13.82 -2.99
CA PHE A 183 -15.46 13.44 -1.76
C PHE A 183 -15.38 11.91 -1.68
N ILE A 184 -14.34 11.39 -1.02
CA ILE A 184 -14.16 9.93 -0.88
C ILE A 184 -15.35 9.33 -0.12
N GLY A 185 -16.02 8.35 -0.72
CA GLY A 185 -17.19 7.70 -0.14
C GLY A 185 -18.53 8.39 -0.46
N TYR A 186 -18.55 9.39 -1.34
CA TYR A 186 -19.77 10.09 -1.80
C TYR A 186 -19.90 10.09 -3.31
N LYS A 187 -21.12 10.10 -3.81
CA LYS A 187 -21.41 10.30 -5.26
C LYS A 187 -20.96 11.68 -5.66
N THR A 188 -20.26 11.76 -6.80
CA THR A 188 -19.88 13.04 -7.38
C THR A 188 -21.13 13.77 -7.88
N GLU A 189 -21.35 14.98 -7.39
CA GLU A 189 -22.43 15.86 -7.84
C GLU A 189 -21.90 16.90 -8.82
N VAL A 190 -22.69 17.15 -9.87
CA VAL A 190 -22.35 18.11 -10.92
C VAL A 190 -23.45 19.16 -10.96
N VAL A 191 -23.11 20.39 -10.59
CA VAL A 191 -24.09 21.46 -10.37
C VAL A 191 -23.73 22.68 -11.21
N PRO A 192 -24.64 23.17 -12.09
CA PRO A 192 -24.42 24.39 -12.86
C PRO A 192 -24.49 25.63 -11.94
N VAL A 193 -23.55 26.53 -12.11
CA VAL A 193 -23.45 27.76 -11.29
C VAL A 193 -24.61 28.71 -11.57
N LYS A 194 -24.92 28.93 -12.84
CA LYS A 194 -25.88 29.97 -13.29
C LYS A 194 -25.49 31.32 -12.63
N GLU A 195 -26.46 32.10 -12.21
CA GLU A 195 -26.24 33.38 -11.51
C GLU A 195 -26.20 33.24 -9.97
N ASN A 196 -26.19 32.01 -9.46
CA ASN A 196 -26.28 31.76 -8.02
C ASN A 196 -24.94 32.02 -7.31
N LYS A 197 -24.88 33.02 -6.46
CA LYS A 197 -23.69 33.30 -5.61
C LYS A 197 -23.59 32.39 -4.38
N HIS A 198 -24.69 31.72 -4.01
CA HIS A 198 -24.73 30.78 -2.89
C HIS A 198 -25.26 29.43 -3.34
N LEU A 199 -24.42 28.41 -3.32
CA LEU A 199 -24.73 27.08 -3.83
C LEU A 199 -24.40 26.03 -2.74
N ASN A 200 -25.45 25.62 -2.01
CA ASN A 200 -25.32 24.52 -1.05
C ASN A 200 -25.55 23.18 -1.75
N VAL A 201 -24.70 22.20 -1.47
CA VAL A 201 -24.73 20.89 -2.11
C VAL A 201 -24.80 19.80 -1.05
N ILE A 202 -25.73 18.86 -1.23
CA ILE A 202 -25.87 17.69 -0.39
C ILE A 202 -25.26 16.51 -1.14
N LEU A 203 -24.16 15.97 -0.61
CA LEU A 203 -23.56 14.77 -1.16
C LEU A 203 -24.29 13.54 -0.62
N SER A 204 -24.72 12.71 -1.53
CA SER A 204 -25.22 11.39 -1.20
C SER A 204 -24.01 10.46 -1.00
N PRO A 205 -23.98 9.63 0.07
CA PRO A 205 -22.96 8.60 0.16
C PRO A 205 -22.89 7.85 -1.17
N ALA A 206 -21.69 7.54 -1.64
CA ALA A 206 -21.48 6.59 -2.72
C ALA A 206 -21.77 5.16 -2.17
N SER A 207 -22.93 4.98 -1.52
CA SER A 207 -23.60 3.73 -1.72
C SER A 207 -23.90 3.74 -3.22
N GLU A 208 -23.08 3.06 -4.02
CA GLU A 208 -23.67 2.34 -5.10
C GLU A 208 -24.88 1.65 -4.47
N ASP A 209 -26.08 1.95 -4.95
CA ASP A 209 -27.12 0.95 -5.08
C ASP A 209 -26.58 -0.06 -6.11
N LEU A 210 -25.48 -0.68 -5.82
CA LEU A 210 -25.23 -2.05 -6.16
C LEU A 210 -26.40 -2.75 -5.48
N GLU A 211 -27.37 -3.17 -6.25
CA GLU A 211 -28.31 -4.19 -5.81
C GLU A 211 -27.45 -5.18 -5.04
N GLU A 212 -27.57 -5.18 -3.71
CA GLU A 212 -26.67 -5.94 -2.84
C GLU A 212 -26.86 -7.41 -3.21
N VAL A 213 -26.01 -7.87 -4.11
CA VAL A 213 -26.08 -9.19 -4.72
C VAL A 213 -25.31 -10.11 -3.80
N THR A 214 -25.99 -11.07 -3.25
CA THR A 214 -25.35 -12.13 -2.46
C THR A 214 -24.91 -13.23 -3.40
N VAL A 215 -23.64 -13.61 -3.33
CA VAL A 215 -23.11 -14.77 -4.05
C VAL A 215 -23.69 -16.02 -3.43
N VAL A 216 -24.40 -16.79 -4.22
CA VAL A 216 -24.95 -18.10 -3.86
C VAL A 216 -24.20 -19.19 -4.62
N ALA A 217 -24.40 -20.46 -4.26
CA ALA A 217 -23.62 -21.61 -4.69
C ALA A 217 -23.21 -21.67 -6.17
N PHE A 218 -24.05 -21.28 -7.12
CA PHE A 218 -23.73 -21.29 -8.55
C PHE A 218 -24.21 -20.03 -9.28
N GLY A 219 -24.25 -18.87 -8.58
CA GLY A 219 -24.68 -17.63 -9.18
C GLY A 219 -24.74 -16.47 -8.21
N GLN A 220 -25.41 -15.42 -8.65
CA GLN A 220 -25.68 -14.23 -7.85
C GLN A 220 -27.19 -14.06 -7.73
N GLN A 221 -27.68 -13.83 -6.51
CA GLN A 221 -29.07 -13.50 -6.24
C GLN A 221 -29.16 -12.17 -5.51
N LYS A 222 -30.24 -11.44 -5.77
CA LYS A 222 -30.52 -10.22 -5.00
C LYS A 222 -30.69 -10.58 -3.53
N LYS A 223 -30.11 -9.84 -2.62
CA LYS A 223 -30.15 -10.09 -1.18
C LYS A 223 -31.57 -10.25 -0.66
N GLU A 224 -32.52 -9.49 -1.21
CA GLU A 224 -33.93 -9.55 -0.86
C GLU A 224 -34.60 -10.90 -1.21
N SER A 225 -34.06 -11.65 -2.16
CA SER A 225 -34.59 -12.95 -2.59
C SER A 225 -33.92 -14.15 -1.92
N VAL A 226 -32.93 -13.92 -1.04
CA VAL A 226 -32.21 -14.98 -0.35
C VAL A 226 -32.95 -15.39 0.92
N VAL A 227 -33.61 -16.56 0.89
CA VAL A 227 -34.36 -17.13 2.03
C VAL A 227 -33.43 -17.76 3.07
N SER A 228 -32.18 -18.04 2.73
CA SER A 228 -31.20 -18.76 3.55
C SER A 228 -30.35 -17.82 4.40
N ALA A 229 -29.86 -18.29 5.59
CA ALA A 229 -28.96 -17.48 6.43
C ALA A 229 -27.56 -17.38 5.84
N ILE A 230 -27.40 -16.47 4.89
CA ILE A 230 -26.13 -16.06 4.32
C ILE A 230 -25.72 -14.74 4.96
N THR A 231 -24.50 -14.68 5.46
CA THR A 231 -23.92 -13.41 5.95
C THR A 231 -22.88 -12.95 4.96
N THR A 232 -23.13 -11.82 4.32
CA THR A 232 -22.15 -11.12 3.49
C THR A 232 -21.44 -10.08 4.34
N VAL A 233 -20.14 -10.04 4.26
CA VAL A 233 -19.27 -9.08 4.98
C VAL A 233 -18.53 -8.23 3.96
N ARG A 234 -18.49 -6.94 4.20
CA ARG A 234 -17.69 -6.05 3.33
C ARG A 234 -16.22 -6.37 3.53
N PRO A 235 -15.44 -6.62 2.47
CA PRO A 235 -14.04 -7.01 2.58
C PRO A 235 -13.18 -6.04 3.39
N MET A 236 -13.49 -4.73 3.29
CA MET A 236 -12.77 -3.71 4.04
C MET A 236 -13.02 -3.76 5.55
N ASP A 237 -14.14 -4.31 6.00
CA ASP A 237 -14.41 -4.54 7.43
C ASP A 237 -13.53 -5.67 7.99
N LEU A 238 -13.04 -6.56 7.13
CA LEU A 238 -12.10 -7.63 7.47
C LEU A 238 -10.64 -7.13 7.51
N LYS A 239 -10.38 -5.91 7.08
CA LYS A 239 -9.03 -5.35 7.15
C LYS A 239 -8.57 -5.25 8.61
N SER A 240 -7.38 -5.74 8.86
CA SER A 240 -6.67 -5.67 10.13
C SER A 240 -5.24 -5.20 9.91
N SER A 241 -4.55 -4.87 10.98
CA SER A 241 -3.11 -4.58 10.94
C SER A 241 -2.24 -5.83 10.80
N ASN A 242 -2.84 -7.02 10.79
CA ASN A 242 -2.17 -8.29 10.58
C ASN A 242 -2.25 -8.69 9.10
N SER A 243 -1.21 -9.33 8.57
CA SER A 243 -1.18 -9.91 7.23
C SER A 243 -2.10 -11.13 7.08
N ASP A 244 -2.45 -11.79 8.19
CA ASP A 244 -3.39 -12.91 8.22
C ASP A 244 -4.85 -12.40 8.26
N LEU A 245 -5.57 -12.59 7.14
CA LEU A 245 -6.99 -12.22 7.01
C LEU A 245 -7.86 -12.85 8.08
N THR A 246 -7.61 -14.12 8.44
CA THR A 246 -8.44 -14.88 9.38
C THR A 246 -8.40 -14.32 10.80
N SER A 247 -7.33 -13.60 11.14
CA SER A 247 -7.20 -12.94 12.44
C SER A 247 -8.29 -11.90 12.71
N SER A 248 -8.94 -11.40 11.66
CA SER A 248 -10.02 -10.42 11.76
C SER A 248 -11.42 -11.01 11.87
N PHE A 249 -11.60 -12.33 11.78
CA PHE A 249 -12.93 -12.95 11.72
C PHE A 249 -13.66 -12.92 13.06
N ALA A 250 -12.92 -13.07 14.15
CA ALA A 250 -13.49 -13.06 15.49
C ALA A 250 -14.21 -11.73 15.78
N GLY A 251 -15.49 -11.81 16.11
CA GLY A 251 -16.32 -10.64 16.43
C GLY A 251 -16.79 -9.80 15.24
N LYS A 252 -16.28 -10.03 14.01
CA LYS A 252 -16.70 -9.29 12.81
C LYS A 252 -17.69 -10.03 11.93
N ILE A 253 -17.71 -11.36 12.01
CA ILE A 253 -18.59 -12.21 11.19
C ILE A 253 -19.65 -12.85 12.09
N ALA A 254 -20.89 -12.46 11.91
CA ALA A 254 -21.99 -13.01 12.71
C ALA A 254 -22.13 -14.52 12.51
N GLY A 255 -22.18 -15.30 13.61
CA GLY A 255 -22.29 -16.76 13.60
C GLY A 255 -20.99 -17.51 13.32
N MET A 256 -19.86 -16.81 13.28
CA MET A 256 -18.54 -17.42 13.28
C MET A 256 -17.94 -17.32 14.70
N VAL A 257 -17.45 -18.43 15.21
CA VAL A 257 -16.71 -18.52 16.46
C VAL A 257 -15.24 -18.63 16.10
N GLY A 258 -14.44 -17.73 16.60
CA GLY A 258 -13.01 -17.73 16.35
C GLY A 258 -12.24 -17.22 17.55
N TRP A 259 -11.04 -17.73 17.72
CA TRP A 259 -10.10 -17.22 18.71
C TRP A 259 -8.68 -17.26 18.17
N GLN A 260 -7.89 -16.36 18.68
CA GLN A 260 -6.49 -16.27 18.33
C GLN A 260 -5.65 -17.04 19.37
N THR A 261 -4.84 -17.98 18.93
CA THR A 261 -3.97 -18.81 19.78
C THR A 261 -2.58 -18.19 19.98
N GLY A 262 -2.18 -17.31 19.08
CA GLY A 262 -0.86 -16.69 19.12
C GLY A 262 -0.80 -15.43 18.25
N GLY A 263 0.40 -14.93 18.04
CA GLY A 263 0.70 -13.75 17.21
C GLY A 263 1.94 -13.99 16.35
N LEU A 264 2.16 -15.23 15.90
CA LEU A 264 3.27 -15.54 15.02
C LEU A 264 3.13 -14.80 13.68
N PRO A 265 4.21 -14.30 13.10
CA PRO A 265 4.17 -13.51 11.87
C PRO A 265 3.80 -14.34 10.63
N ALA A 266 3.93 -15.66 10.69
CA ALA A 266 3.55 -16.57 9.62
C ALA A 266 3.19 -17.96 10.16
N ALA A 267 2.32 -18.66 9.43
CA ALA A 267 2.09 -20.08 9.59
C ALA A 267 2.57 -20.80 8.33
N LEU A 268 3.34 -21.86 8.49
CA LEU A 268 3.77 -22.73 7.39
C LEU A 268 2.76 -23.85 7.15
N THR A 269 2.05 -24.24 8.21
CA THR A 269 1.02 -25.27 8.20
C THR A 269 -0.27 -24.76 8.85
N GLU A 270 -1.39 -25.43 8.60
CA GLU A 270 -2.67 -25.08 9.23
C GLU A 270 -2.66 -25.22 10.75
N ASP A 271 -1.86 -26.15 11.28
CA ASP A 271 -1.72 -26.35 12.73
C ASP A 271 -1.01 -25.19 13.43
N GLU A 272 -0.13 -24.50 12.70
CA GLU A 272 0.60 -23.32 13.18
C GLU A 272 -0.21 -22.02 13.05
N MET A 273 -1.37 -22.05 12.41
CA MET A 273 -2.19 -20.85 12.23
C MET A 273 -2.57 -20.24 13.57
N ASN A 274 -2.39 -18.94 13.67
CA ASN A 274 -2.73 -18.18 14.87
C ASN A 274 -4.21 -18.13 15.18
N THR A 275 -5.06 -18.33 14.17
CA THR A 275 -6.51 -18.19 14.30
C THR A 275 -7.19 -19.52 14.00
N LYS A 276 -7.96 -19.98 14.96
CA LYS A 276 -8.90 -21.09 14.77
C LYS A 276 -10.30 -20.54 14.70
N PHE A 277 -11.07 -20.95 13.68
CA PHE A 277 -12.42 -20.46 13.48
C PHE A 277 -13.35 -21.58 13.00
N TYR A 278 -14.63 -21.49 13.40
CA TYR A 278 -15.68 -22.43 13.09
C TYR A 278 -16.99 -21.68 12.83
N ILE A 279 -17.84 -22.25 12.00
CA ILE A 279 -19.17 -21.68 11.75
C ILE A 279 -20.16 -22.35 12.73
N ARG A 280 -20.82 -21.53 13.59
CA ARG A 280 -21.74 -21.97 14.66
C ARG A 280 -21.12 -22.89 15.71
N GLY A 281 -19.80 -23.01 15.75
CA GLY A 281 -19.08 -23.83 16.73
C GLY A 281 -18.60 -25.17 16.17
N ILE A 282 -18.10 -26.01 17.07
CA ILE A 282 -17.58 -27.35 16.76
C ILE A 282 -18.76 -28.32 16.66
N THR A 283 -18.97 -28.90 15.49
CA THR A 283 -20.11 -29.77 15.19
C THR A 283 -19.86 -31.23 15.52
N SER A 284 -18.61 -31.64 15.73
CA SER A 284 -18.25 -33.03 16.04
C SER A 284 -17.29 -33.09 17.23
N PHE A 285 -17.55 -34.02 18.16
CA PHE A 285 -16.67 -34.32 19.29
C PHE A 285 -15.72 -35.49 19.01
N GLN A 286 -15.78 -36.07 17.81
CA GLN A 286 -14.94 -37.20 17.45
C GLN A 286 -13.50 -36.69 17.16
N THR A 287 -12.52 -37.31 17.80
CA THR A 287 -11.10 -37.04 17.55
C THR A 287 -10.77 -37.37 16.09
N GLY A 288 -10.21 -36.41 15.36
CA GLY A 288 -9.87 -36.55 13.94
C GLY A 288 -11.00 -36.27 12.95
N ALA A 289 -12.22 -35.88 13.42
CA ALA A 289 -13.27 -35.43 12.52
C ALA A 289 -12.92 -34.07 11.93
N ASN A 290 -13.13 -33.92 10.62
CA ASN A 290 -12.99 -32.62 9.98
C ASN A 290 -14.15 -31.71 10.41
N VAL A 291 -13.86 -30.70 11.19
CA VAL A 291 -14.83 -29.70 11.68
C VAL A 291 -14.69 -28.36 10.94
N ASP A 292 -13.83 -28.30 9.96
CA ASP A 292 -13.54 -27.09 9.23
C ASP A 292 -14.62 -26.76 8.20
N PRO A 293 -14.94 -25.47 7.99
CA PRO A 293 -15.84 -25.08 6.93
C PRO A 293 -15.20 -25.31 5.56
N LEU A 294 -16.03 -25.60 4.55
CA LEU A 294 -15.60 -25.62 3.17
C LEU A 294 -15.28 -24.20 2.72
N ILE A 295 -14.09 -23.99 2.19
CA ILE A 295 -13.65 -22.68 1.68
C ILE A 295 -13.58 -22.75 0.16
N LEU A 296 -14.28 -21.82 -0.49
CA LEU A 296 -14.28 -21.69 -1.95
C LEU A 296 -13.76 -20.30 -2.34
N LEU A 297 -12.64 -20.29 -3.05
CA LEU A 297 -12.02 -19.10 -3.61
C LEU A 297 -12.27 -19.07 -5.11
N ASP A 298 -13.06 -18.12 -5.59
CA ASP A 298 -13.52 -18.04 -6.99
C ASP A 298 -14.14 -19.35 -7.51
N GLY A 299 -14.78 -20.08 -6.62
CA GLY A 299 -15.43 -21.37 -6.91
C GLY A 299 -14.51 -22.60 -6.81
N VAL A 300 -13.23 -22.41 -6.52
CA VAL A 300 -12.25 -23.49 -6.30
C VAL A 300 -12.06 -23.73 -4.82
N GLU A 301 -12.07 -25.00 -4.40
CA GLU A 301 -11.79 -25.38 -3.02
C GLU A 301 -10.36 -25.02 -2.64
N SER A 302 -10.22 -24.37 -1.49
CA SER A 302 -8.97 -23.82 -0.99
C SER A 302 -8.79 -24.12 0.49
N SER A 303 -7.55 -24.09 0.96
CA SER A 303 -7.20 -24.32 2.35
C SER A 303 -7.48 -23.08 3.22
N LYS A 304 -7.51 -23.27 4.55
CA LYS A 304 -7.52 -22.15 5.50
C LYS A 304 -6.30 -21.26 5.36
N LEU A 305 -5.17 -21.87 5.05
CA LEU A 305 -3.90 -21.16 4.86
C LEU A 305 -3.94 -20.27 3.63
N ASP A 306 -4.55 -20.74 2.52
CA ASP A 306 -4.75 -19.92 1.33
C ASP A 306 -5.67 -18.74 1.62
N LEU A 307 -6.75 -18.97 2.38
CA LEU A 307 -7.66 -17.90 2.80
C LEU A 307 -6.95 -16.85 3.67
N ALA A 308 -6.08 -17.29 4.60
CA ALA A 308 -5.33 -16.40 5.48
C ALA A 308 -4.40 -15.44 4.73
N ARG A 309 -3.91 -15.87 3.55
CA ARG A 309 -2.93 -15.15 2.73
C ARG A 309 -3.53 -14.14 1.74
N ILE A 310 -4.86 -14.10 1.63
CA ILE A 310 -5.52 -13.17 0.70
C ILE A 310 -5.54 -11.76 1.28
N ALA A 311 -5.10 -10.78 0.50
CA ALA A 311 -5.25 -9.39 0.88
C ALA A 311 -6.74 -8.97 0.82
N PRO A 312 -7.29 -8.31 1.85
CA PRO A 312 -8.68 -7.84 1.84
C PRO A 312 -9.01 -6.97 0.62
N GLU A 313 -8.03 -6.24 0.12
CA GLU A 313 -8.15 -5.38 -1.05
C GLU A 313 -8.39 -6.14 -2.36
N ASP A 314 -8.01 -7.41 -2.43
CA ASP A 314 -8.23 -8.28 -3.60
C ASP A 314 -9.61 -8.94 -3.59
N ILE A 315 -10.34 -8.86 -2.47
CA ILE A 315 -11.66 -9.48 -2.31
C ILE A 315 -12.75 -8.54 -2.83
N GLU A 316 -13.65 -9.07 -3.62
CA GLU A 316 -14.89 -8.40 -4.06
C GLU A 316 -16.03 -8.70 -3.10
N THR A 317 -16.28 -10.00 -2.83
CA THR A 317 -17.32 -10.44 -1.90
C THR A 317 -16.80 -11.51 -0.95
N PHE A 318 -17.25 -11.43 0.30
CA PHE A 318 -17.01 -12.45 1.33
C PHE A 318 -18.35 -12.86 1.92
N SER A 319 -18.76 -14.09 1.69
CA SER A 319 -20.05 -14.62 2.13
C SER A 319 -19.89 -15.90 2.92
N VAL A 320 -20.63 -16.03 4.00
CA VAL A 320 -20.63 -17.21 4.88
C VAL A 320 -22.02 -17.84 4.87
N MET A 321 -22.11 -19.06 4.38
CA MET A 321 -23.32 -19.87 4.41
C MET A 321 -23.31 -20.74 5.66
N LYS A 322 -24.36 -20.62 6.49
CA LYS A 322 -24.41 -21.22 7.81
C LYS A 322 -25.46 -22.30 7.93
N ASP A 323 -26.54 -22.22 7.16
CA ASP A 323 -27.66 -23.12 7.24
C ASP A 323 -27.58 -24.27 6.24
N ALA A 324 -28.12 -25.41 6.59
CA ALA A 324 -28.15 -26.58 5.74
C ALA A 324 -28.84 -26.31 4.38
N SER A 325 -29.88 -25.45 4.36
CA SER A 325 -30.52 -25.01 3.11
C SER A 325 -29.58 -24.28 2.15
N ALA A 326 -28.69 -23.44 2.72
CA ALA A 326 -27.69 -22.73 1.94
C ALA A 326 -26.54 -23.64 1.48
N THR A 327 -26.16 -24.61 2.29
CA THR A 327 -25.02 -25.50 2.06
C THR A 327 -25.38 -26.81 1.36
N ALA A 328 -26.68 -27.11 1.18
CA ALA A 328 -27.15 -28.36 0.58
C ALA A 328 -26.53 -28.68 -0.79
N MET A 329 -26.24 -27.65 -1.59
CA MET A 329 -25.62 -27.80 -2.91
C MET A 329 -24.17 -28.30 -2.87
N TYR A 330 -23.54 -28.25 -1.70
CA TYR A 330 -22.15 -28.72 -1.48
C TYR A 330 -22.12 -30.10 -0.81
N GLY A 331 -23.30 -30.70 -0.57
CA GLY A 331 -23.43 -32.04 0.03
C GLY A 331 -22.77 -32.15 1.41
N ALA A 332 -22.16 -33.29 1.69
CA ALA A 332 -21.52 -33.58 2.98
C ALA A 332 -20.34 -32.60 3.28
N ARG A 333 -19.68 -32.08 2.27
CA ARG A 333 -18.56 -31.12 2.43
C ARG A 333 -19.03 -29.78 2.99
N GLY A 334 -20.28 -29.39 2.75
CA GLY A 334 -20.88 -28.18 3.30
C GLY A 334 -21.45 -28.31 4.71
N ALA A 335 -21.34 -29.48 5.35
CA ALA A 335 -21.97 -29.76 6.65
C ALA A 335 -21.51 -28.80 7.77
N ASN A 336 -20.25 -28.37 7.75
CA ASN A 336 -19.66 -27.44 8.71
C ASN A 336 -19.80 -25.97 8.29
N GLY A 337 -20.63 -25.68 7.27
CA GLY A 337 -20.77 -24.37 6.65
C GLY A 337 -19.82 -24.17 5.47
N VAL A 338 -20.07 -23.10 4.71
CA VAL A 338 -19.29 -22.77 3.50
C VAL A 338 -18.91 -21.30 3.53
N ILE A 339 -17.65 -21.03 3.26
CA ILE A 339 -17.11 -19.68 3.07
C ILE A 339 -16.89 -19.48 1.57
N LEU A 340 -17.58 -18.51 1.00
CA LEU A 340 -17.43 -18.12 -0.39
C LEU A 340 -16.67 -16.80 -0.48
N VAL A 341 -15.54 -16.82 -1.16
CA VAL A 341 -14.74 -15.63 -1.43
C VAL A 341 -14.65 -15.45 -2.93
N THR A 342 -15.07 -14.31 -3.43
CA THR A 342 -14.84 -13.93 -4.81
C THR A 342 -13.82 -12.80 -4.86
N THR A 343 -12.88 -12.88 -5.79
CA THR A 343 -11.85 -11.87 -5.95
C THR A 343 -12.29 -10.82 -6.97
N LYS A 344 -11.69 -9.63 -6.85
CA LYS A 344 -11.98 -8.50 -7.74
C LYS A 344 -11.70 -8.85 -9.19
N LYS A 345 -12.63 -8.44 -10.05
CA LYS A 345 -12.52 -8.58 -11.50
C LYS A 345 -12.23 -7.23 -12.14
N GLY A 346 -11.83 -7.25 -13.39
CA GLY A 346 -11.76 -6.07 -14.22
C GLY A 346 -13.12 -5.39 -14.35
N GLN A 347 -13.11 -4.12 -14.65
CA GLN A 347 -14.31 -3.30 -14.85
C GLN A 347 -14.18 -2.54 -16.16
N GLU A 348 -15.29 -2.41 -16.91
CA GLU A 348 -15.33 -1.55 -18.08
C GLU A 348 -15.14 -0.08 -17.68
N GLY A 349 -14.33 0.64 -18.42
CA GLY A 349 -14.10 2.07 -18.23
C GLY A 349 -12.63 2.44 -18.02
N SER A 350 -12.42 3.53 -17.29
CA SER A 350 -11.09 4.07 -17.01
C SER A 350 -10.25 3.14 -16.16
N VAL A 351 -8.94 3.23 -16.34
CA VAL A 351 -7.98 2.48 -15.51
C VAL A 351 -7.89 3.12 -14.13
N TYR A 352 -8.10 2.31 -13.11
CA TYR A 352 -7.92 2.70 -11.71
C TYR A 352 -6.71 1.97 -11.15
N ALA A 353 -5.79 2.72 -10.58
CA ALA A 353 -4.64 2.18 -9.85
C ALA A 353 -4.69 2.64 -8.40
N THR A 354 -4.45 1.72 -7.48
CA THR A 354 -4.37 2.01 -6.04
C THR A 354 -3.05 1.48 -5.51
N ALA A 355 -2.30 2.32 -4.82
CA ALA A 355 -1.09 1.93 -4.10
C ALA A 355 -1.29 2.14 -2.60
N ARG A 356 -0.79 1.20 -1.80
CA ARG A 356 -0.85 1.22 -0.35
C ARG A 356 0.52 0.89 0.24
N TYR A 357 0.89 1.59 1.29
CA TYR A 357 2.02 1.23 2.13
C TYR A 357 1.65 1.44 3.59
N GLU A 358 1.90 0.44 4.43
CA GLU A 358 1.60 0.46 5.85
C GLU A 358 2.83 0.02 6.64
N THR A 359 3.08 0.71 7.74
CA THR A 359 4.04 0.29 8.76
C THR A 359 3.27 -0.02 10.02
N VAL A 360 3.40 -1.24 10.51
CA VAL A 360 2.67 -1.75 11.66
C VAL A 360 3.63 -1.98 12.82
N PHE A 361 3.35 -1.36 13.96
CA PHE A 361 4.04 -1.61 15.22
C PHE A 361 3.23 -2.62 16.03
N SER A 362 3.78 -3.79 16.25
CA SER A 362 3.13 -4.84 17.03
C SER A 362 3.83 -5.02 18.36
N MET A 363 3.05 -5.15 19.44
CA MET A 363 3.54 -5.38 20.78
C MET A 363 2.63 -6.38 21.51
N PRO A 364 3.13 -7.10 22.52
CA PRO A 364 2.31 -7.97 23.33
C PRO A 364 1.17 -7.18 24.00
N THR A 365 -0.04 -7.69 23.93
CA THR A 365 -1.21 -7.09 24.59
C THR A 365 -1.11 -7.15 26.11
N LYS A 366 -0.46 -8.20 26.62
CA LYS A 366 -0.17 -8.40 28.04
C LYS A 366 1.21 -9.04 28.19
N ARG A 367 1.97 -8.57 29.15
CA ARG A 367 3.19 -9.25 29.62
C ARG A 367 2.84 -10.02 30.88
N ILE A 368 3.45 -11.18 31.01
CA ILE A 368 3.35 -11.97 32.24
C ILE A 368 4.46 -11.50 33.16
N ASP A 369 4.10 -11.03 34.34
CA ASP A 369 5.06 -10.69 35.38
C ASP A 369 5.55 -11.97 36.04
N VAL A 370 6.84 -12.21 35.97
CA VAL A 370 7.50 -13.33 36.62
C VAL A 370 7.96 -12.93 38.01
N VAL A 371 8.06 -13.91 38.91
CA VAL A 371 8.53 -13.70 40.27
C VAL A 371 10.00 -13.23 40.25
N ASP A 372 10.33 -12.28 41.09
CA ASP A 372 11.71 -11.83 41.29
C ASP A 372 12.64 -13.02 41.61
N PRO A 373 13.84 -13.11 41.02
CA PRO A 373 14.78 -14.23 41.24
C PRO A 373 15.10 -14.52 42.68
N VAL A 374 15.20 -13.51 43.54
CA VAL A 374 15.45 -13.66 44.98
C VAL A 374 14.22 -14.27 45.68
N ASP A 375 13.03 -13.83 45.33
CA ASP A 375 11.81 -14.38 45.90
C ASP A 375 11.53 -15.79 45.36
N TYR A 376 11.89 -16.09 44.13
CA TYR A 376 11.88 -17.45 43.59
C TYR A 376 12.69 -18.40 44.45
N MET A 377 13.95 -18.05 44.81
CA MET A 377 14.81 -18.88 45.66
C MET A 377 14.19 -19.11 47.03
N LYS A 378 13.63 -18.06 47.66
CA LYS A 378 12.96 -18.18 48.98
C LYS A 378 11.73 -19.07 48.91
N MET A 379 10.89 -18.87 47.88
CA MET A 379 9.66 -19.66 47.67
C MET A 379 10.02 -21.12 47.41
N TYR A 380 11.04 -21.39 46.61
CA TYR A 380 11.48 -22.74 46.34
C TYR A 380 11.93 -23.45 47.63
N ASN A 381 12.81 -22.81 48.43
CA ASN A 381 13.25 -23.34 49.70
C ASN A 381 12.09 -23.58 50.65
N ARG A 382 11.14 -22.64 50.72
CA ARG A 382 9.92 -22.78 51.56
C ARG A 382 9.09 -23.95 51.10
N ALA A 383 8.87 -24.12 49.79
CA ALA A 383 8.11 -25.27 49.27
C ALA A 383 8.79 -26.60 49.56
N LEU A 384 10.12 -26.67 49.49
CA LEU A 384 10.90 -27.84 49.83
C LEU A 384 10.73 -28.20 51.30
N LEU A 385 10.97 -27.24 52.20
CA LEU A 385 10.87 -27.45 53.67
C LEU A 385 9.47 -27.71 54.15
N THR A 386 8.43 -27.23 53.44
CA THR A 386 7.04 -27.54 53.75
C THR A 386 6.69 -29.00 53.44
N ARG A 387 7.31 -29.59 52.43
CA ARG A 387 7.13 -30.98 52.02
C ARG A 387 7.96 -31.94 52.85
N ASP A 388 9.20 -31.53 53.13
CA ASP A 388 10.14 -32.29 53.98
C ASP A 388 10.91 -31.29 54.89
N PRO A 389 10.48 -31.22 56.19
CA PRO A 389 11.10 -30.31 57.15
C PRO A 389 12.59 -30.59 57.42
N LEU A 390 13.09 -31.79 57.09
CA LEU A 390 14.49 -32.21 57.26
C LEU A 390 15.33 -31.98 55.97
N ALA A 391 14.73 -31.55 54.89
CA ALA A 391 15.42 -31.31 53.65
C ALA A 391 16.44 -30.15 53.76
N THR A 392 17.54 -30.27 53.08
CA THR A 392 18.50 -29.17 52.96
C THR A 392 18.01 -28.16 51.94
N PRO A 393 17.88 -26.87 52.30
CA PRO A 393 17.50 -25.84 51.35
C PRO A 393 18.39 -25.83 50.07
N LYS A 394 17.78 -25.81 48.90
CA LYS A 394 18.52 -25.78 47.61
C LYS A 394 19.38 -24.51 47.49
N TYR A 395 18.86 -23.39 47.94
CA TYR A 395 19.57 -22.11 47.88
C TYR A 395 19.99 -21.65 49.26
N SER A 396 21.30 -21.51 49.47
CA SER A 396 21.86 -21.02 50.74
C SER A 396 21.48 -19.54 50.98
N VAL A 397 21.44 -19.14 52.25
CA VAL A 397 21.22 -17.72 52.64
C VAL A 397 22.28 -16.81 52.00
N GLU A 398 23.51 -17.29 51.92
CA GLU A 398 24.59 -16.53 51.29
C GLU A 398 24.32 -16.31 49.80
N ARG A 399 23.93 -17.35 49.05
CA ARG A 399 23.57 -17.24 47.64
C ARG A 399 22.43 -16.26 47.43
N ILE A 400 21.38 -16.33 48.22
CA ILE A 400 20.23 -15.40 48.17
C ILE A 400 20.69 -13.96 48.39
N ASN A 401 21.52 -13.71 49.40
CA ASN A 401 22.02 -12.37 49.73
C ASN A 401 22.98 -11.83 48.65
N ARG A 402 23.85 -12.65 48.10
CA ARG A 402 24.76 -12.24 47.02
C ARG A 402 24.01 -11.93 45.74
N THR A 403 23.05 -12.73 45.32
CA THR A 403 22.16 -12.45 44.19
C THR A 403 21.37 -11.15 44.41
N ARG A 404 20.78 -10.95 45.61
CA ARG A 404 20.03 -9.73 45.96
C ARG A 404 20.91 -8.48 45.87
N SER A 405 22.18 -8.58 46.26
CA SER A 405 23.06 -7.41 46.30
C SER A 405 23.40 -6.85 44.92
N GLY A 406 23.32 -7.66 43.85
CA GLY A 406 23.72 -7.29 42.48
C GLY A 406 25.21 -6.90 42.33
N LYS A 407 26.03 -7.08 43.38
CA LYS A 407 27.46 -6.66 43.40
C LYS A 407 28.39 -7.72 42.85
N TYR A 408 27.92 -8.93 42.73
CA TYR A 408 28.72 -10.07 42.28
C TYR A 408 28.44 -10.34 40.78
N PRO A 409 29.39 -10.97 40.06
CA PRO A 409 29.20 -11.26 38.65
C PRO A 409 27.91 -12.05 38.38
N SER A 410 27.12 -11.60 37.40
CA SER A 410 25.82 -12.20 37.05
C SER A 410 25.95 -13.64 36.50
N TRP A 411 27.13 -14.00 35.99
CA TRP A 411 27.40 -15.36 35.55
C TRP A 411 27.70 -16.34 36.71
N VAL A 412 27.97 -15.83 37.93
CA VAL A 412 28.12 -16.65 39.15
C VAL A 412 26.84 -16.63 39.99
N TYR A 413 26.21 -15.47 40.09
CA TYR A 413 24.95 -15.25 40.82
C TYR A 413 23.89 -14.71 39.89
N PRO A 414 23.39 -15.53 38.95
CA PRO A 414 22.42 -15.07 37.96
C PRO A 414 21.09 -14.66 38.60
N ALA A 415 20.51 -13.63 38.01
CA ALA A 415 19.17 -13.12 38.32
C ALA A 415 18.49 -12.77 37.00
N ASN A 416 18.00 -13.77 36.31
CA ASN A 416 17.54 -13.64 34.94
C ASN A 416 16.04 -13.34 34.87
N ASP A 417 15.67 -12.41 34.03
CA ASP A 417 14.31 -12.30 33.48
C ASP A 417 14.38 -12.83 32.03
N TRP A 418 14.11 -14.12 31.87
CA TRP A 418 14.25 -14.80 30.58
C TRP A 418 13.37 -14.17 29.51
N TYR A 419 12.18 -13.68 29.90
CA TYR A 419 11.31 -12.98 28.96
C TYR A 419 11.98 -11.72 28.40
N LYS A 420 12.55 -10.89 29.26
CA LYS A 420 13.26 -9.68 28.82
C LYS A 420 14.54 -9.98 28.04
N ILE A 421 15.20 -11.12 28.34
CA ILE A 421 16.39 -11.54 27.62
C ILE A 421 16.05 -12.00 26.22
N LEU A 422 15.01 -12.81 26.05
CA LEU A 422 14.69 -13.49 24.80
C LEU A 422 13.78 -12.68 23.87
N PHE A 423 12.88 -11.85 24.41
CA PHE A 423 11.87 -11.20 23.59
C PHE A 423 12.05 -9.69 23.50
N LYS A 424 11.69 -9.16 22.32
CA LYS A 424 11.62 -7.72 22.04
C LYS A 424 10.36 -7.13 22.69
N ASN A 425 10.38 -5.81 22.89
CA ASN A 425 9.22 -5.09 23.40
C ASN A 425 8.18 -4.82 22.30
N TYR A 426 8.62 -4.66 21.08
CA TYR A 426 7.81 -4.45 19.88
C TYR A 426 8.57 -4.93 18.64
N ASN A 427 7.84 -5.18 17.59
CA ASN A 427 8.39 -5.37 16.25
C ASN A 427 7.79 -4.35 15.27
N VAL A 428 8.38 -4.29 14.08
CA VAL A 428 7.91 -3.42 12.99
C VAL A 428 7.70 -4.26 11.74
N ASN A 429 6.48 -4.25 11.24
CA ASN A 429 6.10 -4.95 10.03
C ASN A 429 5.80 -3.94 8.92
N HIS A 430 5.96 -4.35 7.68
CA HIS A 430 5.76 -3.52 6.51
C HIS A 430 4.86 -4.23 5.50
N HIS A 431 3.78 -3.58 5.12
CA HIS A 431 2.86 -4.10 4.11
C HIS A 431 2.76 -3.10 2.97
N ALA A 432 2.89 -3.58 1.74
CA ALA A 432 2.76 -2.78 0.54
C ALA A 432 1.83 -3.49 -0.46
N GLY A 433 0.99 -2.75 -1.12
CA GLY A 433 0.08 -3.28 -2.12
C GLY A 433 -0.08 -2.31 -3.28
N LEU A 434 -0.13 -2.87 -4.47
CA LEU A 434 -0.47 -2.16 -5.70
C LEU A 434 -1.52 -2.98 -6.42
N ASN A 435 -2.62 -2.36 -6.81
CA ASN A 435 -3.60 -2.98 -7.67
C ASN A 435 -4.02 -2.05 -8.79
N ILE A 436 -4.33 -2.66 -9.93
CA ILE A 436 -4.76 -1.97 -11.16
C ILE A 436 -5.97 -2.72 -11.68
N ARG A 437 -7.02 -2.01 -12.01
CA ARG A 437 -8.20 -2.54 -12.69
C ARG A 437 -8.64 -1.63 -13.82
N GLY A 438 -9.21 -2.23 -14.85
CA GLY A 438 -9.71 -1.49 -16.00
C GLY A 438 -10.20 -2.44 -17.08
N GLY A 439 -10.52 -1.88 -18.24
CA GLY A 439 -10.85 -2.67 -19.39
C GLY A 439 -11.84 -2.03 -20.33
N SER A 440 -12.11 -2.74 -21.39
CA SER A 440 -13.14 -2.43 -22.39
C SER A 440 -14.31 -3.41 -22.27
N LYS A 441 -15.31 -3.26 -23.15
CA LYS A 441 -16.41 -4.25 -23.29
C LYS A 441 -15.93 -5.65 -23.64
N VAL A 442 -14.76 -5.76 -24.29
CA VAL A 442 -14.21 -7.05 -24.78
C VAL A 442 -13.25 -7.66 -23.80
N ILE A 443 -12.39 -6.85 -23.16
CA ILE A 443 -11.35 -7.33 -22.24
C ILE A 443 -11.38 -6.48 -20.98
N GLN A 444 -11.54 -7.14 -19.85
CA GLN A 444 -11.50 -6.53 -18.53
C GLN A 444 -10.42 -7.23 -17.70
N TYR A 445 -9.65 -6.47 -16.96
CA TYR A 445 -8.53 -7.01 -16.18
C TYR A 445 -8.46 -6.41 -14.78
N TYR A 446 -8.04 -7.25 -13.87
CA TYR A 446 -7.59 -6.88 -12.52
C TYR A 446 -6.21 -7.50 -12.30
N ALA A 447 -5.27 -6.72 -11.83
CA ALA A 447 -3.96 -7.21 -11.43
C ALA A 447 -3.56 -6.60 -10.09
N SER A 448 -2.99 -7.40 -9.20
CA SER A 448 -2.45 -6.93 -7.92
C SER A 448 -1.12 -7.56 -7.58
N VAL A 449 -0.32 -6.81 -6.84
CA VAL A 449 0.91 -7.25 -6.19
C VAL A 449 0.85 -6.80 -4.74
N ASN A 450 0.95 -7.74 -3.81
CA ASN A 450 0.97 -7.47 -2.39
C ASN A 450 2.28 -8.01 -1.81
N TYR A 451 2.97 -7.21 -1.02
CA TYR A 451 4.19 -7.57 -0.32
C TYR A 451 4.00 -7.32 1.17
N ASN A 452 4.21 -8.36 1.97
CA ASN A 452 4.18 -8.30 3.42
C ASN A 452 5.54 -8.74 3.97
N ARG A 453 6.09 -7.96 4.87
CA ARG A 453 7.26 -8.32 5.66
C ARG A 453 6.89 -8.30 7.12
N ASP A 454 6.75 -9.47 7.70
CA ASP A 454 6.38 -9.68 9.08
C ASP A 454 7.56 -10.23 9.87
N GLN A 455 7.77 -9.71 11.07
CA GLN A 455 8.86 -10.09 11.95
C GLN A 455 8.34 -10.64 13.28
N GLY A 456 9.07 -11.59 13.84
CA GLY A 456 8.83 -12.12 15.18
C GLY A 456 9.40 -11.22 16.29
N MET A 457 9.21 -11.69 17.51
CA MET A 457 9.57 -10.97 18.73
C MET A 457 10.87 -11.48 19.37
N LEU A 458 11.53 -12.51 18.82
CA LEU A 458 12.79 -13.01 19.38
C LEU A 458 13.91 -12.00 19.18
N LYS A 459 14.73 -11.85 20.21
CA LYS A 459 15.97 -11.10 20.14
C LYS A 459 17.06 -11.98 19.55
N THR A 460 17.84 -11.44 18.64
CA THR A 460 19.07 -12.05 18.15
C THR A 460 20.25 -11.44 18.88
N ASP A 461 21.09 -12.27 19.49
CA ASP A 461 22.32 -11.81 20.10
C ASP A 461 23.36 -11.55 19.00
N LYS A 462 24.19 -10.52 19.20
CA LYS A 462 25.29 -10.17 18.29
C LYS A 462 26.43 -11.20 18.25
N LEU A 463 26.48 -12.09 19.23
CA LEU A 463 27.42 -13.19 19.27
C LEU A 463 27.05 -14.34 18.34
N ASN A 464 25.83 -14.38 17.87
CA ASN A 464 25.38 -15.36 16.90
C ASN A 464 25.63 -14.86 15.46
N ASP A 465 26.19 -15.72 14.63
CA ASP A 465 26.36 -15.47 13.19
C ASP A 465 25.07 -15.61 12.40
N PHE A 466 23.97 -16.01 13.06
CA PHE A 466 22.66 -16.22 12.45
C PHE A 466 21.56 -15.48 13.22
N ASP A 467 20.53 -15.07 12.49
CA ASP A 467 19.32 -14.48 13.07
C ASP A 467 18.33 -15.60 13.42
N CYS A 468 18.01 -15.76 14.71
CA CYS A 468 17.01 -16.72 15.18
C CYS A 468 15.60 -16.14 15.21
N ASN A 469 15.40 -14.86 14.88
CA ASN A 469 14.09 -14.27 14.85
C ASN A 469 13.31 -14.74 13.61
N ILE A 470 12.00 -14.87 13.75
CA ILE A 470 11.14 -15.12 12.59
C ILE A 470 11.13 -13.89 11.69
N THR A 471 11.34 -14.11 10.40
CA THR A 471 11.09 -13.12 9.36
C THR A 471 10.37 -13.81 8.20
N ASN A 472 9.17 -13.37 7.91
CA ASN A 472 8.41 -13.82 6.76
C ASN A 472 8.30 -12.69 5.74
N ASN A 473 8.77 -12.94 4.51
CA ASN A 473 8.56 -12.07 3.39
C ASN A 473 7.62 -12.77 2.41
N GLN A 474 6.39 -12.32 2.35
CA GLN A 474 5.36 -12.85 1.47
C GLN A 474 5.16 -11.91 0.29
N THR A 475 5.18 -12.45 -0.91
CA THR A 475 4.84 -11.71 -2.14
C THR A 475 3.71 -12.45 -2.83
N ALA A 476 2.58 -11.80 -2.98
CA ALA A 476 1.41 -12.36 -3.66
C ALA A 476 1.12 -11.59 -4.95
N PHE A 477 0.94 -12.32 -6.02
CA PHE A 477 0.53 -11.80 -7.33
C PHE A 477 -0.85 -12.35 -7.67
N ARG A 478 -1.72 -11.52 -8.22
CA ARG A 478 -3.02 -11.93 -8.72
C ARG A 478 -3.30 -11.25 -10.05
N VAL A 479 -3.83 -12.03 -11.00
CA VAL A 479 -4.30 -11.52 -12.29
C VAL A 479 -5.62 -12.20 -12.61
N ASN A 480 -6.66 -11.41 -12.74
CA ASN A 480 -7.98 -11.85 -13.18
C ASN A 480 -8.31 -11.18 -14.50
N LEU A 481 -8.54 -11.96 -15.51
CA LEU A 481 -8.84 -11.52 -16.87
C LEU A 481 -10.19 -12.08 -17.30
N THR A 482 -11.06 -11.21 -17.78
CA THR A 482 -12.34 -11.56 -18.40
C THR A 482 -12.32 -11.10 -19.84
N ILE A 483 -12.49 -12.04 -20.78
CA ILE A 483 -12.55 -11.77 -22.20
C ILE A 483 -13.93 -12.17 -22.71
N ASP A 484 -14.69 -11.21 -23.22
CA ASP A 484 -15.98 -11.44 -23.85
C ASP A 484 -15.76 -11.72 -25.33
N LEU A 485 -15.82 -12.99 -25.68
CA LEU A 485 -15.74 -13.45 -27.05
C LEU A 485 -17.13 -13.29 -27.70
N LYS A 486 -17.17 -12.92 -28.96
CA LYS A 486 -18.43 -12.79 -29.69
C LYS A 486 -19.30 -14.06 -29.54
N ALA A 487 -20.62 -13.93 -29.66
CA ALA A 487 -21.60 -15.01 -29.52
C ALA A 487 -21.89 -15.48 -28.07
N GLY A 488 -21.70 -14.62 -27.06
CA GLY A 488 -22.05 -14.92 -25.67
C GLY A 488 -21.05 -15.83 -24.94
N ILE A 489 -19.88 -16.07 -25.51
CA ILE A 489 -18.83 -16.87 -24.89
C ILE A 489 -17.93 -15.93 -24.07
N LYS A 490 -17.76 -16.22 -22.77
CA LYS A 490 -16.84 -15.50 -21.89
C LYS A 490 -15.69 -16.42 -21.46
N LEU A 491 -14.47 -15.96 -21.63
CA LEU A 491 -13.27 -16.62 -21.12
C LEU A 491 -12.84 -15.91 -19.83
N LEU A 492 -12.78 -16.68 -18.75
CA LEU A 492 -12.33 -16.23 -17.42
C LEU A 492 -10.99 -16.89 -17.13
N ILE A 493 -9.98 -16.09 -16.84
CA ILE A 493 -8.66 -16.55 -16.44
C ILE A 493 -8.33 -15.91 -15.10
N ASN A 494 -8.32 -16.73 -14.04
CA ASN A 494 -7.93 -16.30 -12.71
C ASN A 494 -6.61 -16.99 -12.36
N SER A 495 -5.59 -16.21 -12.08
CA SER A 495 -4.27 -16.70 -11.69
C SER A 495 -3.85 -16.01 -10.40
N SER A 496 -3.37 -16.79 -9.44
CA SER A 496 -2.76 -16.27 -8.23
C SER A 496 -1.52 -17.08 -7.87
N THR A 497 -0.49 -16.39 -7.41
CA THR A 497 0.75 -17.01 -6.95
C THR A 497 1.20 -16.29 -5.70
N THR A 498 1.51 -17.05 -4.65
CA THR A 498 2.07 -16.53 -3.41
C THR A 498 3.44 -17.16 -3.20
N ILE A 499 4.43 -16.33 -2.95
CA ILE A 499 5.81 -16.73 -2.66
C ILE A 499 6.11 -16.31 -1.23
N ASP A 500 6.35 -17.28 -0.36
CA ASP A 500 6.76 -17.06 1.02
C ASP A 500 8.25 -17.36 1.17
N LYS A 501 8.99 -16.38 1.71
CA LYS A 501 10.36 -16.57 2.15
C LYS A 501 10.39 -16.48 3.66
N TYR A 502 10.32 -17.63 4.29
CA TYR A 502 10.35 -17.79 5.74
C TYR A 502 11.79 -18.01 6.23
N HIS A 503 12.11 -17.37 7.33
CA HIS A 503 13.32 -17.60 8.12
C HIS A 503 12.92 -17.58 9.59
N GLY A 504 13.41 -18.52 10.39
CA GLY A 504 13.09 -18.61 11.78
C GLY A 504 13.86 -19.72 12.51
N PRO A 505 13.62 -19.92 13.81
CA PRO A 505 14.25 -20.96 14.59
C PRO A 505 13.79 -22.35 14.16
N LEU A 506 14.60 -23.35 14.39
CA LEU A 506 14.26 -24.77 14.13
C LEU A 506 13.17 -25.29 15.07
N THR A 507 13.10 -24.74 16.29
CA THR A 507 12.05 -25.06 17.26
C THR A 507 10.92 -24.05 17.19
N SER A 508 9.70 -24.46 17.55
CA SER A 508 8.57 -23.53 17.53
C SER A 508 8.79 -22.39 18.54
N VAL A 509 8.36 -21.18 18.18
CA VAL A 509 8.42 -20.01 19.09
C VAL A 509 7.55 -20.24 20.32
N ASN A 510 6.47 -21.00 20.21
CA ASN A 510 5.65 -21.38 21.36
C ASN A 510 6.47 -22.18 22.38
N GLN A 511 7.28 -23.13 21.92
CA GLN A 511 8.18 -23.87 22.78
C GLN A 511 9.25 -22.97 23.41
N ALA A 512 9.83 -22.04 22.65
CA ALA A 512 10.77 -21.05 23.20
C ALA A 512 10.11 -20.17 24.27
N TYR A 513 8.84 -19.84 24.08
CA TYR A 513 8.05 -19.09 25.05
C TYR A 513 7.79 -19.90 26.34
N GLU A 514 7.39 -21.17 26.24
CA GLU A 514 7.25 -22.07 27.39
C GLU A 514 8.56 -22.22 28.16
N LEU A 515 9.66 -22.41 27.45
CA LEU A 515 10.99 -22.57 28.07
C LEU A 515 11.40 -21.29 28.82
N ALA A 516 11.07 -20.11 28.30
CA ALA A 516 11.36 -18.85 28.98
C ALA A 516 10.68 -18.71 30.35
N PHE A 517 9.49 -19.33 30.52
CA PHE A 517 8.77 -19.32 31.80
C PHE A 517 9.15 -20.49 32.71
N ASN A 518 9.57 -21.61 32.14
CA ASN A 518 9.92 -22.80 32.92
C ASN A 518 11.40 -22.83 33.34
N ALA A 519 12.24 -22.05 32.66
CA ALA A 519 13.66 -21.99 32.97
C ALA A 519 13.91 -21.33 34.34
N SER A 520 14.81 -21.90 35.12
CA SER A 520 15.21 -21.33 36.41
C SER A 520 15.85 -19.94 36.22
N PRO A 521 15.37 -18.91 36.95
CA PRO A 521 15.94 -17.57 36.83
C PRO A 521 17.30 -17.42 37.51
N VAL A 522 17.78 -18.44 38.26
CA VAL A 522 18.95 -18.32 39.12
C VAL A 522 19.98 -19.44 38.99
N ASP A 523 19.69 -20.51 38.25
CA ASP A 523 20.57 -21.68 38.22
C ASP A 523 21.68 -21.59 37.17
N PHE A 524 21.49 -20.81 36.12
CA PHE A 524 22.49 -20.59 35.07
C PHE A 524 22.39 -19.17 34.47
N ALA A 525 23.50 -18.70 33.94
CA ALA A 525 23.54 -17.41 33.24
C ALA A 525 23.27 -17.58 31.73
N PRO A 526 22.74 -16.58 31.05
CA PRO A 526 22.55 -16.61 29.59
C PRO A 526 23.88 -16.64 28.85
N LEU A 527 24.93 -16.07 29.44
CA LEU A 527 26.25 -15.93 28.85
C LEU A 527 27.35 -16.07 29.92
N TYR A 528 28.40 -16.77 29.59
CA TYR A 528 29.61 -16.90 30.40
C TYR A 528 30.75 -16.13 29.75
N PRO A 529 31.65 -15.48 30.53
CA PRO A 529 32.84 -14.83 29.98
C PRO A 529 33.78 -15.88 29.37
N GLY A 530 34.58 -15.45 28.42
CA GLY A 530 35.70 -16.27 27.94
C GLY A 530 36.68 -16.57 29.05
N ASP A 531 37.29 -17.76 29.01
CA ASP A 531 38.32 -18.24 29.92
C ASP A 531 39.54 -18.74 29.15
N GLU A 532 40.50 -19.36 29.86
CA GLU A 532 41.73 -19.88 29.25
C GLU A 532 41.46 -20.99 28.20
N ASN A 533 40.35 -21.74 28.35
CA ASN A 533 39.94 -22.78 27.40
C ASN A 533 39.10 -22.24 26.26
N TYR A 534 38.31 -21.22 26.54
CA TYR A 534 37.37 -20.58 25.59
C TYR A 534 37.59 -19.07 25.60
N GLY A 535 38.44 -18.58 24.71
CA GLY A 535 38.85 -17.17 24.65
C GLY A 535 37.72 -16.18 24.37
N TRP A 536 36.48 -16.66 24.03
CA TRP A 536 35.33 -15.85 23.71
C TRP A 536 34.18 -16.12 24.68
N PRO A 537 33.29 -15.14 24.91
CA PRO A 537 32.04 -15.37 25.62
C PRO A 537 31.25 -16.50 24.97
N HIS A 538 30.68 -17.38 25.77
CA HIS A 538 29.99 -18.56 25.29
C HIS A 538 28.69 -18.83 26.06
N LEU A 539 27.76 -19.51 25.38
CA LEU A 539 26.54 -20.03 25.98
C LEU A 539 26.88 -21.33 26.73
N ARG A 540 26.22 -21.58 27.84
CA ARG A 540 26.32 -22.86 28.52
C ARG A 540 25.51 -23.88 27.71
N PHE A 541 26.17 -24.89 27.17
CA PHE A 541 25.52 -26.11 26.72
C PHE A 541 25.29 -26.98 27.95
N GLY A 542 24.06 -27.05 28.37
CA GLY A 542 23.76 -27.59 29.65
C GLY A 542 23.37 -29.04 29.68
N THR A 543 23.21 -29.52 30.88
CA THR A 543 22.46 -30.71 31.23
C THR A 543 21.00 -30.56 30.74
N THR A 544 20.22 -31.62 30.70
CA THR A 544 18.81 -31.67 30.27
C THR A 544 17.96 -30.54 30.85
N GLU A 545 18.25 -30.08 32.08
CA GLU A 545 17.55 -28.96 32.73
C GLU A 545 17.96 -27.57 32.19
N ALA A 546 19.12 -27.46 31.58
CA ALA A 546 19.59 -26.19 31.00
C ALA A 546 19.37 -26.09 29.50
N ASN A 547 19.08 -27.22 28.85
CA ASN A 547 18.71 -27.28 27.42
C ASN A 547 17.18 -27.27 27.17
N GLN A 548 16.40 -27.30 28.24
CA GLN A 548 14.97 -27.06 28.21
C GLN A 548 14.67 -25.54 28.35
#